data_b65529976ffe509adf6d0432a1d60ffa
#
_entry.id   b65529976ffe509adf6d0432a1d60ffa
#
_cell.length_a   1.000
_cell.length_b   1.000
_cell.length_c   1.000
_cell.angle_alpha   90.00
_cell.angle_beta   90.00
_cell.angle_gamma   90.00
#
_symmetry.space_group_name_H-M   'P 1'
#
loop_
_entity.id
_entity.type
_entity.pdbx_description
1 polymer ?
#
loop_
_entity_poly.entity_id
_entity_poly.type
_entity_poly.pdbx_seq_one_letter_code
_entity_poly.pdbx_strand_id
1 'polypeptide(L)'
;AFGMWDQLPWDVSYDSLPNVHPRVSATRAKALRIAREKNIPLMQILSIASYNTAKHLGATGIKAMDERGRMQEGMIADITIFNPETVTDNSTYEKGMVPSTGIPYVLINGTIVVKDSEVLPDVFPGQPIRFEPTTESKYEEVSADLWKDTYLVQPGEFLHDPTSCMHSIDELITLNTK
;
A
#
# COMPACT_ATOMS: atom_id res chain seq x y z
N ALA A 1 -2.43 -13.61 6.68
CA ALA A 1 -1.10 -13.35 7.23
C ALA A 1 -1.06 -12.13 8.17
N PHE A 2 -2.09 -11.26 8.17
CA PHE A 2 -2.11 -10.06 9.05
C PHE A 2 -2.53 -10.37 10.50
N GLY A 3 -3.19 -11.47 10.78
CA GLY A 3 -3.73 -11.79 12.10
C GLY A 3 -2.74 -12.36 13.12
N MET A 4 -1.45 -12.47 12.79
CA MET A 4 -0.44 -12.94 13.74
C MET A 4 0.44 -11.82 14.32
N TRP A 5 0.28 -10.58 13.85
CA TRP A 5 1.16 -9.46 14.18
C TRP A 5 0.81 -8.78 15.49
N ASP A 6 -0.44 -8.80 15.87
CA ASP A 6 -0.97 -8.27 17.12
C ASP A 6 -0.52 -9.05 18.37
N GLN A 7 0.06 -10.25 18.16
CA GLN A 7 0.57 -11.12 19.23
C GLN A 7 2.09 -11.02 19.42
N LEU A 8 2.80 -10.29 18.56
CA LEU A 8 4.26 -10.16 18.64
C LEU A 8 4.64 -8.86 19.35
N PRO A 9 5.69 -8.90 20.21
CA PRO A 9 6.25 -7.69 20.78
C PRO A 9 6.69 -6.71 19.68
N TRP A 10 6.55 -5.41 19.94
CA TRP A 10 6.91 -4.35 19.00
C TRP A 10 8.40 -4.38 18.60
N ASP A 11 9.27 -4.76 19.52
CA ASP A 11 10.72 -4.81 19.40
C ASP A 11 11.28 -6.14 18.89
N VAL A 12 10.40 -7.03 18.40
CA VAL A 12 10.84 -8.32 17.86
C VAL A 12 11.76 -8.10 16.66
N SER A 13 12.85 -8.87 16.60
CA SER A 13 13.79 -8.81 15.48
C SER A 13 13.12 -9.15 14.16
N TYR A 14 13.45 -8.42 13.08
CA TYR A 14 12.96 -8.69 11.72
C TYR A 14 13.21 -10.14 11.28
N ASP A 15 14.30 -10.76 11.71
CA ASP A 15 14.63 -12.15 11.39
C ASP A 15 13.68 -13.17 12.06
N SER A 16 12.98 -12.74 13.12
CA SER A 16 12.01 -13.57 13.84
C SER A 16 10.59 -13.39 13.32
N LEU A 17 10.36 -12.44 12.43
CA LEU A 17 9.03 -12.18 11.87
C LEU A 17 8.66 -13.23 10.82
N PRO A 18 7.37 -13.60 10.71
CA PRO A 18 6.89 -14.44 9.63
C PRO A 18 7.25 -13.84 8.28
N ASN A 19 7.72 -14.68 7.35
CA ASN A 19 8.03 -14.20 6.01
C ASN A 19 6.77 -13.67 5.31
N VAL A 20 6.90 -12.52 4.67
CA VAL A 20 5.83 -11.87 3.92
C VAL A 20 6.29 -11.51 2.51
N HIS A 21 5.37 -11.13 1.66
CA HIS A 21 5.71 -10.68 0.31
C HIS A 21 6.56 -9.40 0.39
N PRO A 22 7.68 -9.28 -0.36
CA PRO A 22 8.61 -8.14 -0.32
C PRO A 22 7.95 -6.76 -0.53
N ARG A 23 6.80 -6.71 -1.18
CA ARG A 23 6.08 -5.45 -1.40
C ARG A 23 5.69 -4.71 -0.11
N VAL A 24 5.63 -5.40 1.01
CA VAL A 24 5.24 -4.81 2.31
C VAL A 24 6.30 -3.81 2.77
N SER A 25 7.59 -4.17 2.66
CA SER A 25 8.73 -3.38 3.15
C SER A 25 9.53 -2.66 2.06
N ALA A 26 9.37 -3.05 0.79
CA ALA A 26 10.29 -2.65 -0.27
C ALA A 26 9.69 -1.75 -1.36
N THR A 27 8.38 -1.71 -1.56
CA THR A 27 7.76 -1.14 -2.77
C THR A 27 8.25 0.25 -3.11
N ARG A 28 8.32 1.16 -2.14
CA ARG A 28 8.69 2.56 -2.38
C ARG A 28 10.17 2.72 -2.69
N ALA A 29 11.03 2.11 -1.90
CA ALA A 29 12.47 2.14 -2.13
C ALA A 29 12.85 1.44 -3.44
N LYS A 30 12.19 0.33 -3.78
CA LYS A 30 12.35 -0.36 -5.08
C LYS A 30 11.98 0.54 -6.24
N ALA A 31 10.88 1.28 -6.16
CA ALA A 31 10.47 2.21 -7.21
C ALA A 31 11.52 3.31 -7.42
N LEU A 32 12.05 3.88 -6.34
CA LEU A 32 13.12 4.89 -6.40
C LEU A 32 14.42 4.33 -6.99
N ARG A 33 14.83 3.13 -6.57
CA ARG A 33 16.01 2.46 -7.12
C ARG A 33 15.86 2.18 -8.62
N ILE A 34 14.74 1.60 -9.04
CA ILE A 34 14.47 1.32 -10.46
C ILE A 34 14.44 2.62 -11.27
N ALA A 35 13.85 3.68 -10.74
CA ALA A 35 13.84 4.97 -11.42
C ALA A 35 15.24 5.51 -11.65
N ARG A 36 16.12 5.42 -10.65
CA ARG A 36 17.53 5.78 -10.76
C ARG A 36 18.25 4.94 -11.82
N GLU A 37 18.11 3.62 -11.77
CA GLU A 37 18.75 2.68 -12.71
C GLU A 37 18.28 2.86 -14.16
N LYS A 38 17.02 3.28 -14.35
CA LYS A 38 16.42 3.52 -15.66
C LYS A 38 16.46 4.96 -16.11
N ASN A 39 17.12 5.85 -15.37
CA ASN A 39 17.17 7.28 -15.64
C ASN A 39 15.79 7.95 -15.75
N ILE A 40 14.81 7.47 -14.98
CA ILE A 40 13.51 8.10 -14.86
C ILE A 40 13.67 9.31 -13.94
N PRO A 41 13.17 10.52 -14.33
CA PRO A 41 13.29 11.70 -13.49
C PRO A 41 12.71 11.49 -12.09
N LEU A 42 13.48 11.82 -11.05
CA LEU A 42 13.11 11.65 -9.65
C LEU A 42 11.74 12.28 -9.35
N MET A 43 11.50 13.50 -9.83
CA MET A 43 10.24 14.20 -9.59
C MET A 43 9.03 13.48 -10.20
N GLN A 44 9.22 12.76 -11.29
CA GLN A 44 8.15 11.94 -11.88
C GLN A 44 7.75 10.80 -10.94
N ILE A 45 8.71 10.07 -10.38
CA ILE A 45 8.44 8.99 -9.41
C ILE A 45 7.83 9.53 -8.12
N LEU A 46 8.34 10.66 -7.60
CA LEU A 46 7.78 11.29 -6.41
C LEU A 46 6.34 11.74 -6.63
N SER A 47 6.05 12.33 -7.79
CA SER A 47 4.68 12.72 -8.15
C SER A 47 3.73 11.52 -8.14
N ILE A 48 4.13 10.41 -8.74
CA ILE A 48 3.30 9.18 -8.79
C ILE A 48 3.14 8.60 -7.37
N ALA A 49 4.22 8.52 -6.60
CA ALA A 49 4.23 7.88 -5.28
C ALA A 49 3.50 8.68 -4.20
N SER A 50 3.34 9.99 -4.35
CA SER A 50 2.82 10.91 -3.35
C SER A 50 1.69 11.77 -3.88
N TYR A 51 1.98 12.81 -4.66
CA TYR A 51 1.02 13.83 -5.07
C TYR A 51 -0.17 13.26 -5.85
N ASN A 52 0.08 12.48 -6.90
CA ASN A 52 -0.98 11.93 -7.74
C ASN A 52 -1.86 10.94 -6.96
N THR A 53 -1.26 10.16 -6.05
CA THR A 53 -2.00 9.25 -5.18
C THR A 53 -2.91 10.03 -4.21
N ALA A 54 -2.40 11.08 -3.55
CA ALA A 54 -3.18 11.92 -2.66
C ALA A 54 -4.32 12.61 -3.42
N LYS A 55 -4.03 13.20 -4.58
CA LYS A 55 -5.02 13.85 -5.44
C LYS A 55 -6.12 12.88 -5.90
N HIS A 56 -5.74 11.64 -6.28
CA HIS A 56 -6.71 10.63 -6.68
C HIS A 56 -7.66 10.26 -5.54
N LEU A 57 -7.13 10.03 -4.34
CA LEU A 57 -7.93 9.72 -3.16
C LEU A 57 -8.80 10.92 -2.72
N GLY A 58 -8.27 12.15 -2.77
CA GLY A 58 -9.05 13.37 -2.50
C GLY A 58 -10.23 13.51 -3.44
N ALA A 59 -10.05 13.20 -4.73
CA ALA A 59 -11.11 13.22 -5.72
C ALA A 59 -12.25 12.23 -5.45
N THR A 60 -12.02 11.20 -4.64
CA THR A 60 -13.07 10.28 -4.18
C THR A 60 -13.88 10.83 -2.99
N GLY A 61 -13.56 12.03 -2.49
CA GLY A 61 -14.24 12.68 -1.38
C GLY A 61 -13.52 12.61 -0.03
N ILE A 62 -12.31 12.05 0.04
CA ILE A 62 -11.50 12.03 1.26
C ILE A 62 -10.77 13.37 1.40
N LYS A 63 -11.43 14.38 1.99
CA LYS A 63 -10.89 15.75 2.12
C LYS A 63 -9.54 15.83 2.82
N ALA A 64 -9.29 14.97 3.79
CA ALA A 64 -8.00 14.91 4.49
C ALA A 64 -6.80 14.62 3.57
N MET A 65 -7.03 14.18 2.33
CA MET A 65 -5.98 13.99 1.33
C MET A 65 -5.60 15.28 0.60
N ASP A 66 -6.42 16.33 0.67
CA ASP A 66 -6.14 17.63 0.04
C ASP A 66 -4.94 18.34 0.70
N GLU A 67 -4.67 18.02 1.97
CA GLU A 67 -3.57 18.55 2.78
C GLU A 67 -2.33 17.63 2.77
N ARG A 68 -2.25 16.65 1.87
CA ARG A 68 -1.18 15.64 1.81
C ARG A 68 -0.59 15.49 0.41
N GLY A 69 0.49 14.76 0.34
CA GLY A 69 1.12 14.34 -0.92
C GLY A 69 2.06 15.37 -1.55
N ARG A 70 2.25 16.54 -0.93
CA ARG A 70 3.21 17.56 -1.39
C ARG A 70 3.78 18.34 -0.22
N MET A 71 4.97 18.89 -0.41
CA MET A 71 5.62 19.74 0.57
C MET A 71 5.25 21.20 0.25
N GLN A 72 4.35 21.76 1.05
CA GLN A 72 3.86 23.11 0.93
C GLN A 72 3.46 23.64 2.32
N GLU A 73 3.57 24.93 2.55
CA GLU A 73 3.11 25.56 3.78
C GLU A 73 1.62 25.31 4.01
N GLY A 74 1.25 24.98 5.25
CA GLY A 74 -0.12 24.63 5.62
C GLY A 74 -0.50 23.17 5.41
N MET A 75 0.38 22.34 4.79
CA MET A 75 0.14 20.90 4.60
C MET A 75 0.54 20.10 5.83
N ILE A 76 -0.05 18.90 5.95
CA ILE A 76 0.34 17.94 6.99
C ILE A 76 1.77 17.48 6.73
N ALA A 77 2.60 17.53 7.77
CA ALA A 77 4.01 17.20 7.69
C ALA A 77 4.25 15.68 7.80
N ASP A 78 3.81 14.95 6.79
CA ASP A 78 4.14 13.53 6.55
C ASP A 78 5.31 13.51 5.57
N ILE A 79 6.55 13.46 6.08
CA ILE A 79 7.77 13.73 5.32
C ILE A 79 8.72 12.55 5.41
N THR A 80 9.20 12.08 4.27
CA THR A 80 10.30 11.08 4.18
C THR A 80 11.55 11.76 3.64
N ILE A 81 12.63 11.74 4.41
CA ILE A 81 13.95 12.23 4.00
C ILE A 81 14.78 11.02 3.56
N PHE A 82 15.27 11.03 2.34
CA PHE A 82 16.04 9.93 1.79
C PHE A 82 17.18 10.45 0.90
N ASN A 83 18.21 9.63 0.73
CA ASN A 83 19.27 9.91 -0.21
C ASN A 83 18.91 9.27 -1.57
N PRO A 84 18.69 10.06 -2.63
CA PRO A 84 18.29 9.54 -3.94
C PRO A 84 19.33 8.63 -4.59
N GLU A 85 20.61 8.79 -4.25
CA GLU A 85 21.71 8.00 -4.82
C GLU A 85 21.84 6.62 -4.16
N THR A 86 21.43 6.50 -2.90
CA THR A 86 21.67 5.29 -2.10
C THR A 86 20.41 4.55 -1.65
N VAL A 87 19.24 5.18 -1.75
CA VAL A 87 17.98 4.53 -1.35
C VAL A 87 17.76 3.23 -2.13
N THR A 88 17.51 2.15 -1.41
CA THR A 88 17.34 0.82 -2.02
C THR A 88 16.46 -0.09 -1.17
N ASP A 89 15.81 -1.04 -1.85
CA ASP A 89 15.11 -2.16 -1.26
C ASP A 89 16.08 -3.29 -0.95
N ASN A 90 15.88 -3.96 0.20
CA ASN A 90 16.70 -5.08 0.63
C ASN A 90 15.89 -6.38 0.75
N SER A 91 14.58 -6.30 0.71
CA SER A 91 13.72 -7.48 0.86
C SER A 91 13.66 -8.33 -0.40
N THR A 92 13.67 -9.65 -0.20
CA THR A 92 13.53 -10.67 -1.23
C THR A 92 12.31 -11.55 -0.95
N TYR A 93 12.00 -12.49 -1.83
CA TYR A 93 10.93 -13.45 -1.57
C TYR A 93 11.25 -14.41 -0.42
N GLU A 94 12.53 -14.66 -0.16
CA GLU A 94 13.01 -15.48 0.97
C GLU A 94 13.04 -14.69 2.28
N LYS A 95 13.27 -13.36 2.19
CA LYS A 95 13.35 -12.44 3.33
C LYS A 95 12.56 -11.16 3.05
N GLY A 96 11.25 -11.28 3.11
CA GLY A 96 10.32 -10.21 2.75
C GLY A 96 10.22 -9.05 3.75
N MET A 97 10.75 -9.21 4.98
CA MET A 97 10.64 -8.20 6.05
C MET A 97 11.86 -7.31 6.20
N VAL A 98 12.91 -7.52 5.41
CA VAL A 98 14.14 -6.72 5.53
C VAL A 98 13.84 -5.26 5.21
N PRO A 99 14.18 -4.31 6.10
CA PRO A 99 13.94 -2.89 5.87
C PRO A 99 14.73 -2.35 4.69
N SER A 100 14.15 -1.38 4.01
CA SER A 100 14.85 -0.57 3.01
C SER A 100 15.88 0.33 3.68
N THR A 101 16.94 0.69 2.95
CA THR A 101 18.02 1.57 3.42
C THR A 101 18.08 2.88 2.63
N GLY A 102 18.86 3.84 3.13
CA GLY A 102 18.99 5.17 2.51
C GLY A 102 17.88 6.15 2.91
N ILE A 103 17.13 5.87 3.99
CA ILE A 103 16.04 6.68 4.52
C ILE A 103 16.36 7.04 5.98
N PRO A 104 17.15 8.09 6.25
CA PRO A 104 17.56 8.43 7.60
C PRO A 104 16.43 8.99 8.48
N TYR A 105 15.44 9.68 7.92
CA TYR A 105 14.35 10.27 8.71
C TYR A 105 12.99 10.06 8.07
N VAL A 106 12.00 9.77 8.92
CA VAL A 106 10.57 9.83 8.56
C VAL A 106 9.85 10.63 9.63
N LEU A 107 9.02 11.55 9.19
CA LEU A 107 8.11 12.32 10.05
C LEU A 107 6.67 11.96 9.69
N ILE A 108 5.85 11.82 10.70
CA ILE A 108 4.39 11.65 10.56
C ILE A 108 3.73 12.73 11.40
N ASN A 109 2.86 13.50 10.79
CA ASN A 109 2.17 14.62 11.45
C ASN A 109 3.17 15.56 12.20
N GLY A 110 4.32 15.84 11.58
CA GLY A 110 5.38 16.67 12.13
C GLY A 110 6.27 16.03 13.20
N THR A 111 5.97 14.82 13.63
CA THR A 111 6.74 14.10 14.65
C THR A 111 7.68 13.08 14.01
N ILE A 112 8.95 13.08 14.41
CA ILE A 112 9.95 12.11 13.92
C ILE A 112 9.59 10.72 14.45
N VAL A 113 9.44 9.75 13.56
CA VAL A 113 9.17 8.34 13.87
C VAL A 113 10.31 7.42 13.44
N VAL A 114 11.15 7.88 12.50
CA VAL A 114 12.43 7.23 12.15
C VAL A 114 13.52 8.28 12.27
N LYS A 115 14.58 7.96 12.98
CA LYS A 115 15.76 8.80 13.16
C LYS A 115 17.02 7.97 12.95
N ASP A 116 17.92 8.50 12.14
CA ASP A 116 19.19 7.83 11.80
C ASP A 116 18.99 6.40 11.26
N SER A 117 17.91 6.20 10.49
CA SER A 117 17.46 4.92 9.93
C SER A 117 16.91 3.91 10.95
N GLU A 118 16.69 4.31 12.19
CA GLU A 118 16.09 3.50 13.24
C GLU A 118 14.68 3.96 13.57
N VAL A 119 13.75 3.02 13.72
CA VAL A 119 12.37 3.29 14.13
C VAL A 119 12.37 3.64 15.61
N LEU A 120 11.76 4.77 15.97
CA LEU A 120 11.60 5.17 17.37
C LEU A 120 10.46 4.37 17.99
N PRO A 121 10.72 3.57 19.05
CA PRO A 121 9.66 2.87 19.75
C PRO A 121 8.72 3.86 20.46
N ASP A 122 7.48 3.46 20.66
CA ASP A 122 6.46 4.20 21.42
C ASP A 122 6.11 5.60 20.87
N VAL A 123 6.41 5.88 19.59
CA VAL A 123 6.09 7.15 18.92
C VAL A 123 5.05 6.89 17.83
N PHE A 124 3.77 7.15 18.12
CA PHE A 124 2.62 6.86 17.25
C PHE A 124 1.78 8.11 16.92
N PRO A 125 2.32 9.09 16.17
CA PRO A 125 1.63 10.34 15.87
C PRO A 125 0.61 10.21 14.72
N GLY A 126 0.50 9.04 14.10
CA GLY A 126 -0.40 8.78 12.97
C GLY A 126 -1.86 8.95 13.37
N GLN A 127 -2.65 9.57 12.48
CA GLN A 127 -4.08 9.74 12.64
C GLN A 127 -4.82 8.98 11.53
N PRO A 128 -5.96 8.36 11.82
CA PRO A 128 -6.75 7.67 10.81
C PRO A 128 -7.32 8.67 9.80
N ILE A 129 -7.15 8.36 8.51
CA ILE A 129 -7.78 9.10 7.43
C ILE A 129 -9.08 8.40 7.07
N ARG A 130 -10.19 9.12 7.18
CA ARG A 130 -11.54 8.58 6.97
C ARG A 130 -12.36 9.55 6.14
N PHE A 131 -13.42 9.05 5.54
CA PHE A 131 -14.49 9.90 5.01
C PHE A 131 -15.15 10.66 6.16
N GLU A 132 -15.62 11.87 5.85
CA GLU A 132 -16.46 12.62 6.78
C GLU A 132 -17.71 11.79 7.12
N PRO A 133 -18.09 11.71 8.41
CA PRO A 133 -19.30 11.01 8.78
C PRO A 133 -20.51 11.72 8.15
N THR A 134 -21.37 10.96 7.51
CA THR A 134 -22.65 11.47 7.05
C THR A 134 -23.64 11.53 8.21
N THR A 135 -24.49 12.56 8.24
CA THR A 135 -25.52 12.73 9.29
C THR A 135 -26.58 11.62 9.24
N GLU A 136 -26.75 10.97 8.12
CA GLU A 136 -27.59 9.78 7.98
C GLU A 136 -26.69 8.54 7.99
N SER A 137 -26.55 7.95 9.17
CA SER A 137 -25.89 6.65 9.29
C SER A 137 -26.79 5.60 8.65
N LYS A 138 -26.36 5.05 7.53
CA LYS A 138 -26.91 3.82 6.96
C LYS A 138 -26.17 2.61 7.51
N TYR A 139 -25.98 2.59 8.83
CA TYR A 139 -25.43 1.41 9.46
C TYR A 139 -26.49 0.30 9.41
N GLU A 140 -26.24 -0.68 8.59
CA GLU A 140 -26.95 -1.95 8.61
C GLU A 140 -26.07 -2.95 9.37
N GLU A 141 -26.64 -3.56 10.40
CA GLU A 141 -25.95 -4.62 11.11
C GLU A 141 -25.74 -5.79 10.13
N VAL A 142 -24.49 -6.07 9.82
CA VAL A 142 -24.14 -7.19 8.93
C VAL A 142 -24.29 -8.49 9.70
N SER A 143 -25.43 -9.13 9.60
CA SER A 143 -25.63 -10.50 10.08
C SER A 143 -24.93 -11.49 9.14
N ALA A 144 -24.59 -12.67 9.68
CA ALA A 144 -24.00 -13.73 8.85
C ALA A 144 -24.92 -14.15 7.69
N ASP A 145 -26.24 -14.07 7.89
CA ASP A 145 -27.21 -14.42 6.87
C ASP A 145 -27.33 -13.33 5.80
N LEU A 146 -27.39 -12.05 6.20
CA LEU A 146 -27.35 -10.94 5.26
C LEU A 146 -26.07 -10.96 4.41
N TRP A 147 -24.92 -11.28 5.03
CA TRP A 147 -23.66 -11.40 4.30
C TRP A 147 -23.68 -12.53 3.27
N LYS A 148 -24.24 -13.69 3.66
CA LYS A 148 -24.40 -14.84 2.76
C LYS A 148 -25.33 -14.52 1.60
N ASP A 149 -26.49 -13.90 1.88
CA ASP A 149 -27.46 -13.55 0.85
C ASP A 149 -26.95 -12.49 -0.12
N THR A 150 -26.06 -11.59 0.35
CA THR A 150 -25.52 -10.50 -0.47
C THR A 150 -24.28 -10.92 -1.28
N TYR A 151 -23.39 -11.73 -0.72
CA TYR A 151 -22.05 -11.98 -1.29
C TYR A 151 -21.76 -13.44 -1.65
N LEU A 152 -22.54 -14.41 -1.14
CA LEU A 152 -22.37 -15.80 -1.55
C LEU A 152 -23.14 -16.05 -2.85
N VAL A 153 -22.38 -16.37 -3.89
CA VAL A 153 -22.95 -16.89 -5.14
C VAL A 153 -23.54 -18.25 -4.86
N GLN A 154 -24.84 -18.39 -5.06
CA GLN A 154 -25.53 -19.67 -4.86
C GLN A 154 -25.04 -20.70 -5.89
N PRO A 155 -24.87 -21.99 -5.50
CA PRO A 155 -24.54 -23.03 -6.46
C PRO A 155 -25.64 -23.08 -7.54
N GLY A 156 -25.29 -22.78 -8.79
CA GLY A 156 -26.21 -22.69 -9.92
C GLY A 156 -26.40 -21.29 -10.51
N GLU A 157 -25.97 -20.24 -9.83
CA GLU A 157 -25.92 -18.87 -10.36
C GLU A 157 -24.63 -18.58 -11.18
N PHE A 158 -23.72 -19.52 -11.27
CA PHE A 158 -22.64 -19.43 -12.24
C PHE A 158 -23.24 -19.52 -13.64
N LEU A 159 -23.51 -18.37 -14.23
CA LEU A 159 -23.99 -18.21 -15.59
C LEU A 159 -22.93 -18.63 -16.64
N HIS A 160 -21.75 -19.03 -16.21
CA HIS A 160 -20.71 -19.60 -17.07
C HIS A 160 -20.52 -21.08 -16.74
N ASP A 161 -20.91 -21.93 -17.66
CA ASP A 161 -20.37 -23.28 -17.75
C ASP A 161 -18.84 -23.20 -17.72
N PRO A 162 -18.16 -23.75 -16.68
CA PRO A 162 -16.70 -23.69 -16.60
C PRO A 162 -16.04 -24.37 -17.82
N THR A 163 -16.75 -25.19 -18.59
CA THR A 163 -16.28 -25.74 -19.85
C THR A 163 -16.33 -24.72 -20.99
N SER A 164 -17.15 -23.66 -20.89
CA SER A 164 -17.21 -22.60 -21.89
C SER A 164 -16.05 -21.59 -21.80
N CYS A 165 -15.32 -21.57 -20.67
CA CYS A 165 -14.12 -20.76 -20.51
C CYS A 165 -12.84 -21.44 -21.02
N MET A 166 -12.90 -22.71 -21.38
CA MET A 166 -11.81 -23.41 -22.04
C MET A 166 -11.91 -23.20 -23.57
N HIS A 167 -11.62 -21.98 -24.02
CA HIS A 167 -11.17 -21.84 -25.40
C HIS A 167 -9.92 -22.68 -25.52
N SER A 168 -9.94 -23.65 -26.41
CA SER A 168 -8.74 -24.43 -26.70
C SER A 168 -7.65 -23.46 -27.17
N ILE A 169 -6.41 -23.74 -26.81
CA ILE A 169 -5.26 -22.93 -27.25
C ILE A 169 -5.29 -22.72 -28.78
N ASP A 170 -5.87 -23.63 -29.50
CA ASP A 170 -6.05 -23.60 -30.96
C ASP A 170 -7.05 -22.52 -31.42
N GLU A 171 -8.09 -22.21 -30.64
CA GLU A 171 -9.02 -21.12 -30.95
C GLU A 171 -8.40 -19.73 -30.68
N LEU A 172 -7.53 -19.60 -29.68
CA LEU A 172 -6.79 -18.37 -29.39
C LEU A 172 -5.72 -18.07 -30.48
N ILE A 173 -5.16 -19.09 -31.10
CA ILE A 173 -4.19 -18.96 -32.21
C ILE A 173 -4.89 -18.46 -33.47
N THR A 174 -6.12 -18.91 -33.74
CA THR A 174 -6.88 -18.51 -34.94
C THR A 174 -7.44 -17.08 -34.87
N LEU A 175 -7.61 -16.50 -33.69
CA LEU A 175 -8.06 -15.10 -33.53
C LEU A 175 -6.94 -14.06 -33.75
N ASN A 176 -5.67 -14.47 -33.69
CA ASN A 176 -4.52 -13.57 -33.88
C ASN A 176 -3.95 -13.60 -35.31
N THR A 177 -4.57 -14.29 -36.27
CA THR A 177 -4.10 -14.42 -37.65
C THR A 177 -5.04 -13.80 -38.69
N LYS A 178 -5.94 -12.89 -38.28
CA LYS A 178 -6.77 -12.07 -39.21
C LYS A 178 -6.51 -10.60 -39.07
#